data_3f163ec1d240d6e70969ba8afbd7d275
#
_entry.id   3f163ec1d240d6e70969ba8afbd7d275
#
_cell.length_a   1.000
_cell.length_b   1.000
_cell.length_c   1.000
_cell.angle_alpha   90.00
_cell.angle_beta   90.00
_cell.angle_gamma   90.00
#
_symmetry.space_group_name_H-M   'P 1'
#
loop_
_entity.id
_entity.type
_entity.pdbx_description
1 polymer ?
#
loop_
_entity_poly.entity_id
_entity_poly.type
_entity_poly.pdbx_seq_one_letter_code
_entity_poly.pdbx_strand_id
1 'polypeptide(L)'
;MKDMPSDYSLSGGRDAVGPILDLIEKNDIHYIRLIIIDINGRPRAMLIPKYVVEETLEEGIGFDGSSIPGFTTLDESDLVAHPDPESFVIPPWEHPNTAYMFCYVYRPNGKPFEGDPRGLLKSVVDELERKDLQFITGPEMEYFYVSRESETLRPLGAGGYFDMPPLDPAEVVKRETIMQLESVGFRLDKVHHEVASGQHEINFRFDNALKTADRMVLFKLAVKNIAKKHGLIATFMPKPFWGMNGSGCHMHQSLVDNGRGENLFFDENSPEGLSETAIHYIGGLLEHSRGMSLVVAPTVNSYKRLVPHYEAPVYLCWGLGNRSALIRIPIYYPGKESALRIEYRHPDPSCNPYLASAAILKAGLDGVRRKLDPGEPVYENVYHLKDAEDLPFGTLPGNLGEAIEAFTEDRVVVEALGKHISEALVEQKRREFEDYLKSTGEWEKTCRTITRWEIENYLVQV
;
A
#
# COMPACT_ATOMS: atom_id res chain seq x y z
N MET A 1 17.10 -34.21 -14.84
CA MET A 1 16.16 -33.11 -15.04
C MET A 1 15.35 -33.38 -16.27
N LYS A 2 14.23 -34.03 -16.16
CA LYS A 2 13.29 -34.32 -17.24
C LYS A 2 11.91 -34.20 -16.66
N ASP A 3 11.07 -33.49 -17.42
CA ASP A 3 9.61 -33.37 -17.24
C ASP A 3 9.13 -32.51 -16.05
N MET A 4 9.30 -31.17 -16.20
CA MET A 4 8.40 -30.24 -15.54
C MET A 4 7.04 -30.23 -16.24
N PRO A 5 5.92 -30.17 -15.52
CA PRO A 5 4.60 -30.11 -16.15
C PRO A 5 4.46 -28.83 -16.97
N SER A 6 3.94 -28.97 -18.20
CA SER A 6 3.77 -27.90 -19.20
C SER A 6 2.63 -26.90 -18.92
N ASP A 7 2.16 -26.80 -17.69
CA ASP A 7 1.03 -25.92 -17.32
C ASP A 7 1.44 -24.55 -16.73
N TYR A 8 2.69 -24.16 -16.90
CA TYR A 8 3.12 -22.78 -16.66
C TYR A 8 2.66 -21.89 -17.81
N SER A 9 1.42 -21.47 -17.81
CA SER A 9 1.02 -20.32 -18.62
C SER A 9 1.48 -19.04 -17.88
N LEU A 10 2.69 -18.59 -18.24
CA LEU A 10 3.12 -17.23 -17.97
C LEU A 10 2.00 -16.27 -18.45
N SER A 11 1.55 -15.37 -17.61
CA SER A 11 0.80 -14.20 -18.06
C SER A 11 1.75 -13.35 -18.90
N GLY A 12 1.87 -13.65 -20.19
CA GLY A 12 2.84 -13.01 -21.07
C GLY A 12 3.70 -13.98 -21.87
N GLY A 13 3.43 -15.23 -21.94
CA GLY A 13 4.00 -16.27 -22.80
C GLY A 13 5.45 -16.08 -23.28
N ARG A 14 6.03 -17.05 -23.96
CA ARG A 14 7.34 -16.95 -24.66
C ARG A 14 7.49 -15.71 -25.56
N ASP A 15 6.37 -15.11 -25.96
CA ASP A 15 6.33 -13.88 -26.76
C ASP A 15 6.83 -12.62 -26.01
N ALA A 16 6.86 -12.64 -24.67
CA ALA A 16 7.36 -11.50 -23.87
C ALA A 16 8.87 -11.51 -23.60
N VAL A 17 9.54 -12.66 -23.75
CA VAL A 17 10.98 -12.80 -23.48
C VAL A 17 11.82 -11.97 -24.46
N GLY A 18 11.58 -12.11 -25.77
CA GLY A 18 12.31 -11.38 -26.80
C GLY A 18 12.33 -9.86 -26.60
N PRO A 19 11.16 -9.20 -26.41
CA PRO A 19 11.11 -7.77 -26.15
C PRO A 19 11.91 -7.31 -24.92
N ILE A 20 11.97 -8.10 -23.85
CA ILE A 20 12.79 -7.77 -22.66
C ILE A 20 14.28 -7.86 -22.98
N LEU A 21 14.72 -8.90 -23.70
CA LEU A 21 16.12 -9.03 -24.12
C LEU A 21 16.55 -7.87 -25.02
N ASP A 22 15.67 -7.43 -25.94
CA ASP A 22 15.91 -6.26 -26.77
C ASP A 22 16.06 -4.98 -25.95
N LEU A 23 15.23 -4.79 -24.92
CA LEU A 23 15.32 -3.65 -24.00
C LEU A 23 16.61 -3.68 -23.19
N ILE A 24 17.05 -4.83 -22.73
CA ILE A 24 18.32 -5.04 -22.02
C ILE A 24 19.51 -4.63 -22.88
N GLU A 25 19.59 -5.11 -24.12
CA GLU A 25 20.68 -4.76 -25.04
C GLU A 25 20.63 -3.29 -25.45
N LYS A 26 19.46 -2.75 -25.81
CA LYS A 26 19.28 -1.37 -26.25
C LYS A 26 19.69 -0.35 -25.18
N ASN A 27 19.48 -0.65 -23.91
CA ASN A 27 19.76 0.24 -22.79
C ASN A 27 21.06 -0.12 -22.05
N ASP A 28 21.90 -0.99 -22.61
CA ASP A 28 23.16 -1.45 -22.02
C ASP A 28 22.99 -1.94 -20.57
N ILE A 29 21.95 -2.72 -20.31
CA ILE A 29 21.70 -3.29 -18.99
C ILE A 29 22.60 -4.50 -18.76
N HIS A 30 23.32 -4.50 -17.65
CA HIS A 30 24.24 -5.56 -17.27
C HIS A 30 23.67 -6.45 -16.14
N TYR A 31 22.79 -5.87 -15.32
CA TYR A 31 22.23 -6.53 -14.13
C TYR A 31 20.74 -6.31 -14.06
N ILE A 32 20.04 -7.33 -13.59
CA ILE A 32 18.61 -7.25 -13.29
C ILE A 32 18.42 -7.55 -11.80
N ARG A 33 17.71 -6.65 -11.12
CA ARG A 33 17.26 -6.84 -9.74
C ARG A 33 15.89 -7.47 -9.75
N LEU A 34 15.82 -8.72 -9.33
CA LEU A 34 14.57 -9.46 -9.16
C LEU A 34 13.99 -9.16 -7.78
N ILE A 35 12.80 -8.60 -7.75
CA ILE A 35 12.15 -8.09 -6.53
C ILE A 35 11.03 -9.03 -6.09
N ILE A 36 11.13 -9.54 -4.88
CA ILE A 36 10.11 -10.30 -4.16
C ILE A 36 9.57 -9.41 -3.05
N ILE A 37 8.27 -9.47 -2.76
CA ILE A 37 7.66 -8.70 -1.68
C ILE A 37 7.40 -9.61 -0.48
N ASP A 38 7.91 -9.23 0.70
CA ASP A 38 7.60 -9.96 1.93
C ASP A 38 6.22 -9.55 2.49
N ILE A 39 5.73 -10.27 3.50
CA ILE A 39 4.38 -10.01 4.07
C ILE A 39 4.24 -8.62 4.72
N ASN A 40 5.34 -7.96 5.06
CA ASN A 40 5.33 -6.59 5.56
C ASN A 40 5.39 -5.53 4.44
N GLY A 41 5.34 -5.96 3.16
CA GLY A 41 5.41 -5.06 2.01
C GLY A 41 6.82 -4.56 1.68
N ARG A 42 7.87 -5.17 2.27
CA ARG A 42 9.26 -4.79 1.99
C ARG A 42 9.77 -5.51 0.75
N PRO A 43 10.37 -4.78 -0.20
CA PRO A 43 11.04 -5.41 -1.31
C PRO A 43 12.30 -6.14 -0.85
N ARG A 44 12.40 -7.41 -1.21
CA ARG A 44 13.58 -8.28 -1.09
C ARG A 44 14.09 -8.55 -2.48
N ALA A 45 15.39 -8.54 -2.70
CA ALA A 45 15.88 -8.66 -4.06
C ALA A 45 17.12 -9.49 -4.20
N MET A 46 17.19 -10.18 -5.32
CA MET A 46 18.41 -10.81 -5.87
C MET A 46 18.90 -9.98 -7.05
N LEU A 47 20.20 -9.91 -7.24
CA LEU A 47 20.81 -9.28 -8.41
C LEU A 47 21.39 -10.38 -9.31
N ILE A 48 20.91 -10.46 -10.56
CA ILE A 48 21.39 -11.41 -11.54
C ILE A 48 22.09 -10.71 -12.71
N PRO A 49 23.13 -11.29 -13.30
CA PRO A 49 23.75 -10.77 -14.51
C PRO A 49 22.88 -11.05 -15.74
N LYS A 50 22.99 -10.21 -16.77
CA LYS A 50 22.13 -10.27 -17.97
C LYS A 50 22.17 -11.61 -18.71
N TYR A 51 23.28 -12.34 -18.64
CA TYR A 51 23.43 -13.59 -19.40
C TYR A 51 22.65 -14.80 -18.85
N VAL A 52 22.04 -14.66 -17.63
CA VAL A 52 21.12 -15.68 -17.07
C VAL A 52 19.65 -15.24 -17.15
N VAL A 53 19.36 -14.07 -17.73
CA VAL A 53 18.00 -13.50 -17.71
C VAL A 53 17.01 -14.31 -18.53
N GLU A 54 17.44 -14.80 -19.73
CA GLU A 54 16.60 -15.59 -20.62
C GLU A 54 16.14 -16.88 -19.92
N GLU A 55 17.09 -17.64 -19.35
CA GLU A 55 16.78 -18.84 -18.56
C GLU A 55 15.90 -18.51 -17.35
N THR A 56 16.20 -17.40 -16.67
CA THR A 56 15.41 -16.97 -15.49
C THR A 56 13.97 -16.57 -15.85
N LEU A 57 13.75 -15.97 -17.03
CA LEU A 57 12.41 -15.65 -17.51
C LEU A 57 11.61 -16.91 -17.89
N GLU A 58 12.29 -17.94 -18.39
CA GLU A 58 11.64 -19.19 -18.79
C GLU A 58 11.41 -20.15 -17.60
N GLU A 59 12.40 -20.32 -16.73
CA GLU A 59 12.40 -21.36 -15.69
C GLU A 59 12.26 -20.81 -14.27
N GLY A 60 12.41 -19.50 -14.08
CA GLY A 60 12.53 -18.89 -12.76
C GLY A 60 13.90 -19.10 -12.14
N ILE A 61 14.09 -18.62 -10.92
CA ILE A 61 15.33 -18.78 -10.15
C ILE A 61 15.03 -19.22 -8.72
N GLY A 62 15.72 -20.25 -8.26
CA GLY A 62 15.59 -20.78 -6.90
C GLY A 62 16.17 -19.85 -5.85
N PHE A 63 15.53 -19.78 -4.68
CA PHE A 63 16.03 -19.05 -3.52
C PHE A 63 15.57 -19.69 -2.20
N ASP A 64 16.26 -19.34 -1.09
CA ASP A 64 15.91 -19.75 0.26
C ASP A 64 14.84 -18.82 0.86
N GLY A 65 13.59 -19.30 0.95
CA GLY A 65 12.47 -18.57 1.54
C GLY A 65 12.51 -18.50 3.07
N SER A 66 13.25 -19.39 3.75
CA SER A 66 13.27 -19.45 5.22
C SER A 66 13.92 -18.21 5.87
N SER A 67 14.75 -17.50 5.09
CA SER A 67 15.37 -16.25 5.52
C SER A 67 14.49 -15.00 5.30
N ILE A 68 13.31 -15.17 4.68
CA ILE A 68 12.33 -14.09 4.49
C ILE A 68 11.24 -14.21 5.55
N PRO A 69 11.04 -13.19 6.39
CA PRO A 69 10.06 -13.23 7.46
C PRO A 69 8.65 -13.55 6.95
N GLY A 70 8.03 -14.60 7.48
CA GLY A 70 6.67 -15.03 7.15
C GLY A 70 6.55 -15.87 5.87
N PHE A 71 7.65 -16.23 5.22
CA PHE A 71 7.61 -17.11 4.06
C PHE A 71 7.57 -18.59 4.49
N THR A 72 8.71 -19.24 4.60
CA THR A 72 8.80 -20.68 4.88
C THR A 72 9.62 -20.99 6.13
N THR A 73 9.63 -22.26 6.52
CA THR A 73 10.51 -22.80 7.55
C THR A 73 11.76 -23.43 6.91
N LEU A 74 12.76 -23.77 7.74
CA LEU A 74 14.04 -24.33 7.28
C LEU A 74 13.89 -25.68 6.56
N ASP A 75 12.86 -26.45 6.89
CA ASP A 75 12.56 -27.75 6.31
C ASP A 75 11.77 -27.67 4.97
N GLU A 76 11.21 -26.50 4.64
CA GLU A 76 10.50 -26.23 3.39
C GLU A 76 11.07 -24.98 2.68
N SER A 77 12.37 -24.74 2.78
CA SER A 77 13.00 -23.46 2.43
C SER A 77 13.02 -23.13 0.93
N ASP A 78 13.01 -24.13 0.07
CA ASP A 78 13.19 -23.91 -1.38
C ASP A 78 11.94 -23.31 -2.03
N LEU A 79 12.12 -22.14 -2.63
CA LEU A 79 11.13 -21.45 -3.44
C LEU A 79 11.72 -21.02 -4.78
N VAL A 80 10.86 -20.68 -5.73
CA VAL A 80 11.25 -20.24 -7.08
C VAL A 80 10.63 -18.86 -7.35
N ALA A 81 11.45 -17.89 -7.72
CA ALA A 81 11.01 -16.57 -8.15
C ALA A 81 10.91 -16.55 -9.69
N HIS A 82 9.72 -16.25 -10.20
CA HIS A 82 9.46 -16.03 -11.62
C HIS A 82 9.28 -14.54 -11.91
N PRO A 83 10.18 -13.91 -12.66
CA PRO A 83 10.06 -12.50 -13.03
C PRO A 83 8.80 -12.26 -13.85
N ASP A 84 8.16 -11.13 -13.62
CA ASP A 84 7.05 -10.61 -14.41
C ASP A 84 7.59 -9.63 -15.46
N PRO A 85 7.60 -9.98 -16.76
CA PRO A 85 8.10 -9.11 -17.82
C PRO A 85 7.38 -7.76 -17.91
N GLU A 86 6.08 -7.70 -17.57
CA GLU A 86 5.31 -6.44 -17.59
C GLU A 86 5.76 -5.43 -16.54
N SER A 87 6.50 -5.89 -15.53
CA SER A 87 7.04 -5.06 -14.46
C SER A 87 8.45 -4.53 -14.73
N PHE A 88 9.04 -4.80 -15.92
CA PHE A 88 10.38 -4.34 -16.27
C PHE A 88 10.49 -2.82 -16.21
N VAL A 89 11.46 -2.31 -15.45
CA VAL A 89 11.73 -0.89 -15.32
C VAL A 89 13.22 -0.61 -15.13
N ILE A 90 13.71 0.51 -15.69
CA ILE A 90 15.09 0.98 -15.54
C ILE A 90 15.07 2.19 -14.60
N PRO A 91 15.26 2.02 -13.28
CA PRO A 91 15.12 3.09 -12.31
C PRO A 91 16.35 4.01 -12.31
N PRO A 92 16.20 5.34 -12.53
CA PRO A 92 17.33 6.26 -12.56
C PRO A 92 17.98 6.53 -11.20
N TRP A 93 17.31 6.12 -10.11
CA TRP A 93 17.85 6.19 -8.74
C TRP A 93 18.74 5.00 -8.35
N GLU A 94 18.78 3.97 -9.17
CA GLU A 94 19.65 2.80 -8.98
C GLU A 94 21.02 3.03 -9.62
N HIS A 95 21.93 2.07 -9.42
CA HIS A 95 23.21 2.05 -10.10
C HIS A 95 23.00 1.96 -11.62
N PRO A 96 23.80 2.66 -12.44
CA PRO A 96 23.74 2.56 -13.89
C PRO A 96 23.76 1.11 -14.38
N ASN A 97 23.12 0.86 -15.53
CA ASN A 97 23.06 -0.46 -16.17
C ASN A 97 22.31 -1.54 -15.37
N THR A 98 21.42 -1.13 -14.45
CA THR A 98 20.59 -2.02 -13.64
C THR A 98 19.12 -1.79 -13.93
N ALA A 99 18.38 -2.85 -14.24
CA ALA A 99 16.92 -2.85 -14.33
C ALA A 99 16.29 -3.62 -13.17
N TYR A 100 15.00 -3.40 -12.96
CA TYR A 100 14.18 -4.11 -11.96
C TYR A 100 13.10 -4.94 -12.66
N MET A 101 12.77 -6.08 -12.08
CA MET A 101 11.55 -6.83 -12.36
C MET A 101 10.98 -7.37 -11.04
N PHE A 102 9.67 -7.20 -10.84
CA PHE A 102 8.96 -7.88 -9.75
C PHE A 102 8.76 -9.35 -10.11
N CYS A 103 8.75 -10.21 -9.09
CA CYS A 103 8.57 -11.63 -9.25
C CYS A 103 7.28 -12.11 -8.58
N TYR A 104 6.72 -13.18 -9.14
CA TYR A 104 5.81 -14.07 -8.45
C TYR A 104 6.61 -15.20 -7.81
N VAL A 105 6.13 -15.72 -6.69
CA VAL A 105 6.80 -16.81 -5.98
C VAL A 105 6.02 -18.11 -6.13
N TYR A 106 6.77 -19.17 -6.42
CA TYR A 106 6.23 -20.52 -6.59
C TYR A 106 6.98 -21.52 -5.70
N ARG A 107 6.30 -22.62 -5.39
CA ARG A 107 6.93 -23.81 -4.82
C ARG A 107 7.69 -24.59 -5.92
N PRO A 108 8.67 -25.44 -5.57
CA PRO A 108 9.42 -26.23 -6.58
C PRO A 108 8.55 -27.17 -7.43
N ASN A 109 7.33 -27.47 -6.98
CA ASN A 109 6.37 -28.29 -7.73
C ASN A 109 5.51 -27.49 -8.72
N GLY A 110 5.81 -26.17 -8.87
CA GLY A 110 5.10 -25.29 -9.80
C GLY A 110 3.82 -24.66 -9.28
N LYS A 111 3.41 -24.95 -8.07
CA LYS A 111 2.23 -24.29 -7.48
C LYS A 111 2.60 -22.90 -7.00
N PRO A 112 1.70 -21.90 -7.15
CA PRO A 112 1.87 -20.60 -6.50
C PRO A 112 2.14 -20.77 -5.00
N PHE A 113 3.06 -19.97 -4.48
CA PHE A 113 3.35 -19.97 -3.06
C PHE A 113 2.32 -19.14 -2.31
N GLU A 114 1.69 -19.74 -1.31
CA GLU A 114 0.57 -19.16 -0.56
C GLU A 114 0.96 -17.95 0.31
N GLY A 115 2.26 -17.72 0.49
CA GLY A 115 2.84 -16.59 1.24
C GLY A 115 3.28 -15.43 0.36
N ASP A 116 3.02 -15.45 -0.95
CA ASP A 116 3.37 -14.37 -1.86
C ASP A 116 2.28 -13.28 -1.91
N PRO A 117 2.51 -12.06 -1.33
CA PRO A 117 1.53 -10.99 -1.37
C PRO A 117 1.19 -10.50 -2.78
N ARG A 118 2.18 -10.45 -3.69
CA ARG A 118 1.97 -10.02 -5.08
C ARG A 118 1.15 -11.05 -5.85
N GLY A 119 1.46 -12.33 -5.68
CA GLY A 119 0.69 -13.45 -6.25
C GLY A 119 -0.73 -13.49 -5.71
N LEU A 120 -0.95 -13.21 -4.42
CA LEU A 120 -2.28 -13.10 -3.85
C LEU A 120 -3.11 -12.01 -4.55
N LEU A 121 -2.59 -10.78 -4.65
CA LEU A 121 -3.32 -9.69 -5.31
C LEU A 121 -3.60 -10.02 -6.78
N LYS A 122 -2.62 -10.60 -7.50
CA LYS A 122 -2.82 -11.06 -8.87
C LYS A 122 -3.99 -12.04 -8.98
N SER A 123 -4.07 -13.02 -8.10
CA SER A 123 -5.16 -14.00 -8.11
C SER A 123 -6.54 -13.36 -7.89
N VAL A 124 -6.62 -12.35 -7.01
CA VAL A 124 -7.84 -11.60 -6.70
C VAL A 124 -8.27 -10.71 -7.88
N VAL A 125 -7.30 -10.06 -8.53
CA VAL A 125 -7.56 -9.25 -9.74
C VAL A 125 -8.01 -10.14 -10.90
N ASP A 126 -7.34 -11.27 -11.13
CA ASP A 126 -7.72 -12.24 -12.18
C ASP A 126 -9.14 -12.80 -11.99
N GLU A 127 -9.59 -12.96 -10.73
CA GLU A 127 -10.96 -13.35 -10.44
C GLU A 127 -11.98 -12.31 -10.93
N LEU A 128 -11.66 -11.02 -10.82
CA LEU A 128 -12.48 -9.94 -11.35
C LEU A 128 -12.43 -9.87 -12.89
N GLU A 129 -11.24 -9.97 -13.46
CA GLU A 129 -11.06 -9.90 -14.92
C GLU A 129 -11.82 -11.02 -15.64
N ARG A 130 -11.90 -12.22 -15.05
CA ARG A 130 -12.76 -13.31 -15.57
C ARG A 130 -14.26 -12.97 -15.57
N LYS A 131 -14.67 -11.91 -14.88
CA LYS A 131 -16.05 -11.39 -14.84
C LYS A 131 -16.17 -10.07 -15.64
N ASP A 132 -15.18 -9.76 -16.47
CA ASP A 132 -15.06 -8.49 -17.20
C ASP A 132 -15.05 -7.24 -16.29
N LEU A 133 -14.61 -7.40 -15.03
CA LEU A 133 -14.49 -6.31 -14.07
C LEU A 133 -13.04 -5.95 -13.82
N GLN A 134 -12.78 -4.69 -13.50
CA GLN A 134 -11.47 -4.18 -13.11
C GLN A 134 -11.56 -3.39 -11.81
N PHE A 135 -10.61 -3.66 -10.92
CA PHE A 135 -10.40 -2.87 -9.71
C PHE A 135 -9.33 -1.81 -9.98
N ILE A 136 -9.76 -0.56 -9.97
CA ILE A 136 -8.91 0.62 -10.18
C ILE A 136 -8.58 1.22 -8.82
N THR A 137 -7.31 1.50 -8.57
CA THR A 137 -6.86 2.14 -7.33
C THR A 137 -5.92 3.30 -7.62
N GLY A 138 -5.96 4.33 -6.74
CA GLY A 138 -5.05 5.47 -6.77
C GLY A 138 -4.71 5.90 -5.35
N PRO A 139 -3.46 5.76 -4.91
CA PRO A 139 -3.06 6.12 -3.56
C PRO A 139 -2.67 7.60 -3.46
N GLU A 140 -2.95 8.21 -2.30
CA GLU A 140 -2.34 9.45 -1.84
C GLU A 140 -1.34 9.09 -0.74
N MET A 141 -0.04 9.05 -1.08
CA MET A 141 1.01 8.61 -0.15
C MET A 141 1.74 9.80 0.45
N GLU A 142 1.48 10.03 1.73
CA GLU A 142 2.17 11.06 2.51
C GLU A 142 3.46 10.50 3.12
N TYR A 143 4.46 11.37 3.28
CA TYR A 143 5.74 11.03 3.87
C TYR A 143 6.44 12.27 4.43
N PHE A 144 7.48 12.07 5.25
CA PHE A 144 8.28 13.15 5.78
C PHE A 144 9.70 13.12 5.21
N TYR A 145 10.22 14.30 4.88
CA TYR A 145 11.66 14.52 4.84
C TYR A 145 12.14 14.98 6.22
N VAL A 146 13.15 14.29 6.73
CA VAL A 146 13.72 14.57 8.03
C VAL A 146 15.24 14.73 7.93
N SER A 147 15.78 15.62 8.76
CA SER A 147 17.21 15.77 8.97
C SER A 147 17.59 15.18 10.33
N ARG A 148 18.81 14.68 10.43
CA ARG A 148 19.39 14.23 11.69
C ARG A 148 20.49 15.21 12.09
N GLU A 149 20.23 16.03 13.09
CA GLU A 149 21.21 16.89 13.72
C GLU A 149 21.70 16.21 15.01
N SER A 150 22.90 15.66 14.98
CA SER A 150 23.43 14.79 16.04
C SER A 150 22.53 13.58 16.32
N GLU A 151 21.93 13.45 17.48
CA GLU A 151 21.03 12.34 17.83
C GLU A 151 19.53 12.72 17.69
N THR A 152 19.23 13.98 17.36
CA THR A 152 17.84 14.46 17.30
C THR A 152 17.30 14.42 15.88
N LEU A 153 16.16 13.76 15.71
CA LEU A 153 15.40 13.76 14.47
C LEU A 153 14.57 15.05 14.38
N ARG A 154 14.62 15.75 13.25
CA ARG A 154 13.83 16.96 13.02
C ARG A 154 13.14 16.92 11.66
N PRO A 155 11.90 17.45 11.56
CA PRO A 155 11.27 17.65 10.26
C PRO A 155 12.08 18.66 9.45
N LEU A 156 12.07 18.52 8.12
CA LEU A 156 12.77 19.45 7.23
C LEU A 156 11.95 20.74 7.06
N GLY A 157 12.51 21.86 7.46
CA GLY A 157 11.85 23.16 7.32
C GLY A 157 10.76 23.43 8.36
N ALA A 158 10.00 24.50 8.13
CA ALA A 158 8.92 24.98 8.98
C ALA A 158 7.63 25.28 8.21
N GLY A 159 7.52 24.80 6.97
CA GLY A 159 6.35 24.97 6.11
C GLY A 159 5.13 24.23 6.63
N GLY A 160 3.97 24.59 6.08
CA GLY A 160 2.68 23.96 6.28
C GLY A 160 1.96 23.76 4.94
N TYR A 161 0.66 23.54 4.98
CA TYR A 161 -0.13 23.15 3.82
C TYR A 161 -0.03 24.16 2.67
N PHE A 162 0.45 23.66 1.50
CA PHE A 162 0.67 24.42 0.27
C PHE A 162 1.74 25.52 0.38
N ASP A 163 2.55 25.54 1.44
CA ASP A 163 3.68 26.46 1.48
C ASP A 163 4.70 26.15 0.38
N MET A 164 5.34 27.21 -0.08
CA MET A 164 6.34 27.17 -1.13
C MET A 164 7.69 27.71 -0.61
N PRO A 165 8.79 27.58 -1.36
CA PRO A 165 10.06 28.17 -0.95
C PRO A 165 9.96 29.67 -0.60
N PRO A 166 10.66 30.16 0.42
CA PRO A 166 11.69 29.44 1.20
C PRO A 166 11.20 28.63 2.40
N LEU A 167 9.88 28.63 2.71
CA LEU A 167 9.32 27.87 3.83
C LEU A 167 9.36 26.36 3.59
N ASP A 168 9.22 25.92 2.35
CA ASP A 168 9.44 24.54 1.91
C ASP A 168 10.84 24.38 1.28
N PRO A 169 11.84 23.93 2.02
CA PRO A 169 13.20 23.73 1.50
C PRO A 169 13.35 22.42 0.68
N ALA A 170 12.32 21.56 0.64
CA ALA A 170 12.37 20.27 -0.07
C ALA A 170 12.18 20.39 -1.60
N GLU A 171 11.97 21.59 -2.14
CA GLU A 171 11.61 21.81 -3.55
C GLU A 171 12.58 21.13 -4.53
N VAL A 172 13.90 21.21 -4.29
CA VAL A 172 14.92 20.58 -5.15
C VAL A 172 14.80 19.08 -5.14
N VAL A 173 14.61 18.47 -3.97
CA VAL A 173 14.47 17.01 -3.80
C VAL A 173 13.17 16.52 -4.45
N LYS A 174 12.06 17.25 -4.25
CA LYS A 174 10.78 16.94 -4.88
C LYS A 174 10.86 16.99 -6.40
N ARG A 175 11.49 18.04 -6.99
CA ARG A 175 11.66 18.17 -8.44
C ARG A 175 12.48 17.01 -9.02
N GLU A 176 13.58 16.63 -8.38
CA GLU A 176 14.36 15.46 -8.81
C GLU A 176 13.52 14.19 -8.73
N THR A 177 12.76 14.01 -7.64
CA THR A 177 11.86 12.87 -7.46
C THR A 177 10.81 12.80 -8.58
N ILE A 178 10.16 13.93 -8.90
CA ILE A 178 9.18 14.03 -10.00
C ILE A 178 9.82 13.59 -11.32
N MET A 179 10.93 14.20 -11.70
CA MET A 179 11.61 13.92 -12.98
C MET A 179 12.00 12.45 -13.11
N GLN A 180 12.50 11.84 -12.02
CA GLN A 180 12.91 10.44 -12.04
C GLN A 180 11.71 9.50 -12.08
N LEU A 181 10.61 9.79 -11.37
CA LEU A 181 9.38 9.00 -11.45
C LEU A 181 8.73 9.08 -12.83
N GLU A 182 8.66 10.27 -13.44
CA GLU A 182 8.11 10.45 -14.78
C GLU A 182 8.92 9.68 -15.83
N SER A 183 10.26 9.62 -15.70
CA SER A 183 11.11 8.87 -16.64
C SER A 183 10.88 7.37 -16.63
N VAL A 184 10.27 6.83 -15.57
CA VAL A 184 9.88 5.40 -15.47
C VAL A 184 8.37 5.19 -15.60
N GLY A 185 7.67 6.14 -16.22
CA GLY A 185 6.27 6.00 -16.62
C GLY A 185 5.22 6.34 -15.56
N PHE A 186 5.61 7.00 -14.45
CA PHE A 186 4.62 7.59 -13.56
C PHE A 186 3.95 8.79 -14.23
N ARG A 187 2.65 8.86 -14.09
CA ARG A 187 1.86 10.05 -14.44
C ARG A 187 1.48 10.75 -13.15
N LEU A 188 2.17 11.84 -12.84
CA LEU A 188 1.94 12.60 -11.62
C LEU A 188 0.77 13.57 -11.79
N ASP A 189 0.10 13.90 -10.68
CA ASP A 189 -1.07 14.79 -10.67
C ASP A 189 -0.76 16.05 -9.84
N LYS A 190 -0.51 15.90 -8.55
CA LYS A 190 -0.19 16.99 -7.63
C LYS A 190 1.03 16.68 -6.78
N VAL A 191 1.76 17.73 -6.42
CA VAL A 191 2.89 17.68 -5.50
C VAL A 191 2.83 18.89 -4.60
N HIS A 192 2.77 18.68 -3.30
CA HIS A 192 2.68 19.79 -2.35
C HIS A 192 3.29 19.47 -1.00
N HIS A 193 3.52 20.53 -0.22
CA HIS A 193 3.79 20.45 1.20
C HIS A 193 2.50 20.18 1.95
N GLU A 194 2.52 19.25 2.90
CA GLU A 194 1.40 18.88 3.74
C GLU A 194 1.31 19.76 5.00
N VAL A 195 0.32 19.49 5.87
CA VAL A 195 0.01 20.29 7.06
C VAL A 195 1.17 20.28 8.06
N ALA A 196 1.80 19.14 8.30
CA ALA A 196 2.92 19.04 9.23
C ALA A 196 4.23 19.50 8.61
N SER A 197 5.06 20.20 9.36
CA SER A 197 6.38 20.60 8.89
C SER A 197 7.20 19.42 8.39
N GLY A 198 7.79 19.57 7.20
CA GLY A 198 8.56 18.53 6.52
C GLY A 198 7.75 17.37 5.95
N GLN A 199 6.40 17.46 5.99
CA GLN A 199 5.51 16.48 5.39
C GLN A 199 5.18 16.86 3.95
N HIS A 200 5.14 15.87 3.07
CA HIS A 200 4.93 16.04 1.64
C HIS A 200 4.03 14.96 1.09
N GLU A 201 3.35 15.29 -0.02
CA GLU A 201 2.55 14.37 -0.80
C GLU A 201 2.89 14.53 -2.29
N ILE A 202 3.08 13.39 -2.96
CA ILE A 202 3.23 13.32 -4.43
C ILE A 202 2.18 12.34 -4.93
N ASN A 203 1.17 12.86 -5.61
CA ASN A 203 0.08 12.05 -6.15
C ASN A 203 0.41 11.58 -7.56
N PHE A 204 0.19 10.31 -7.81
CA PHE A 204 0.24 9.73 -9.15
C PHE A 204 -1.10 9.12 -9.54
N ARG A 205 -1.35 9.11 -10.85
CA ARG A 205 -2.62 8.67 -11.39
C ARG A 205 -2.87 7.20 -11.07
N PHE A 206 -4.15 6.90 -10.91
CA PHE A 206 -4.67 5.55 -10.73
C PHE A 206 -4.29 4.60 -11.89
N ASP A 207 -4.26 3.33 -11.59
CA ASP A 207 -4.14 2.22 -12.54
C ASP A 207 -4.90 1.00 -11.98
N ASN A 208 -4.81 -0.17 -12.63
CA ASN A 208 -5.27 -1.40 -12.01
C ASN A 208 -4.50 -1.65 -10.69
N ALA A 209 -5.12 -2.37 -9.78
CA ALA A 209 -4.62 -2.53 -8.43
C ALA A 209 -3.21 -3.14 -8.35
N LEU A 210 -2.87 -4.09 -9.23
CA LEU A 210 -1.55 -4.73 -9.23
C LEU A 210 -0.45 -3.74 -9.64
N LYS A 211 -0.65 -3.01 -10.76
CA LYS A 211 0.29 -1.97 -11.21
C LYS A 211 0.42 -0.83 -10.20
N THR A 212 -0.68 -0.46 -9.56
CA THR A 212 -0.66 0.56 -8.51
C THR A 212 0.16 0.09 -7.32
N ALA A 213 0.01 -1.16 -6.86
CA ALA A 213 0.80 -1.71 -5.76
C ALA A 213 2.31 -1.77 -6.11
N ASP A 214 2.67 -2.21 -7.31
CA ASP A 214 4.06 -2.17 -7.81
C ASP A 214 4.61 -0.73 -7.80
N ARG A 215 3.82 0.25 -8.28
CA ARG A 215 4.19 1.67 -8.27
C ARG A 215 4.35 2.24 -6.86
N MET A 216 3.53 1.84 -5.90
CA MET A 216 3.70 2.25 -4.50
C MET A 216 5.05 1.80 -3.92
N VAL A 217 5.50 0.59 -4.24
CA VAL A 217 6.83 0.09 -3.86
C VAL A 217 7.94 0.90 -4.55
N LEU A 218 7.84 1.10 -5.87
CA LEU A 218 8.82 1.88 -6.64
C LEU A 218 8.88 3.33 -6.15
N PHE A 219 7.73 3.94 -5.84
CA PHE A 219 7.64 5.29 -5.28
C PHE A 219 8.43 5.43 -3.98
N LYS A 220 8.22 4.51 -3.02
CA LYS A 220 8.97 4.51 -1.76
C LYS A 220 10.47 4.37 -2.01
N LEU A 221 10.89 3.48 -2.91
CA LEU A 221 12.29 3.32 -3.27
C LEU A 221 12.88 4.59 -3.89
N ALA A 222 12.17 5.22 -4.82
CA ALA A 222 12.60 6.48 -5.45
C ALA A 222 12.78 7.59 -4.40
N VAL A 223 11.73 7.88 -3.63
CA VAL A 223 11.73 8.95 -2.61
C VAL A 223 12.87 8.76 -1.61
N LYS A 224 13.07 7.54 -1.09
CA LYS A 224 14.14 7.24 -0.13
C LYS A 224 15.54 7.38 -0.74
N ASN A 225 15.76 6.84 -1.95
CA ASN A 225 17.07 6.90 -2.60
C ASN A 225 17.45 8.34 -2.98
N ILE A 226 16.49 9.11 -3.49
CA ILE A 226 16.74 10.51 -3.87
C ILE A 226 16.97 11.37 -2.63
N ALA A 227 16.16 11.21 -1.57
CA ALA A 227 16.39 11.89 -0.29
C ALA A 227 17.81 11.65 0.23
N LYS A 228 18.27 10.39 0.20
CA LYS A 228 19.63 10.01 0.62
C LYS A 228 20.73 10.73 -0.19
N LYS A 229 20.54 10.93 -1.49
CA LYS A 229 21.49 11.72 -2.34
C LYS A 229 21.60 13.17 -1.87
N HIS A 230 20.54 13.73 -1.31
CA HIS A 230 20.49 15.07 -0.76
C HIS A 230 20.85 15.16 0.75
N GLY A 231 21.35 14.06 1.35
CA GLY A 231 21.69 14.03 2.77
C GLY A 231 20.49 14.02 3.72
N LEU A 232 19.30 13.71 3.20
CA LEU A 232 18.05 13.63 3.96
C LEU A 232 17.64 12.18 4.20
N ILE A 233 16.72 11.97 5.15
CA ILE A 233 15.99 10.73 5.33
C ILE A 233 14.55 10.99 4.90
N ALA A 234 14.03 10.19 3.99
CA ALA A 234 12.59 10.12 3.75
C ALA A 234 12.01 8.98 4.59
N THR A 235 10.96 9.28 5.35
CA THR A 235 10.28 8.28 6.17
C THR A 235 8.80 8.20 5.85
N PHE A 236 8.31 7.00 5.74
CA PHE A 236 6.90 6.66 5.58
C PHE A 236 6.27 6.18 6.90
N MET A 237 6.90 6.51 8.04
CA MET A 237 6.28 6.29 9.35
C MET A 237 4.93 6.97 9.43
N PRO A 238 3.88 6.27 9.91
CA PRO A 238 2.55 6.87 10.09
C PRO A 238 2.54 8.08 11.02
N LYS A 239 3.41 8.11 12.04
CA LYS A 239 3.52 9.21 13.01
C LYS A 239 4.96 9.39 13.49
N PRO A 240 5.83 10.06 12.71
CA PRO A 240 7.24 10.24 13.12
C PRO A 240 7.42 11.25 14.25
N PHE A 241 6.45 12.19 14.42
CA PHE A 241 6.49 13.23 15.44
C PHE A 241 5.16 13.32 16.19
N TRP A 242 5.22 13.25 17.52
CA TRP A 242 4.03 13.51 18.33
C TRP A 242 3.67 14.99 18.32
N GLY A 243 2.35 15.30 18.33
CA GLY A 243 1.88 16.69 18.28
C GLY A 243 1.77 17.30 16.88
N MET A 244 2.16 16.54 15.82
CA MET A 244 2.01 16.93 14.42
C MET A 244 1.05 15.97 13.70
N ASN A 245 0.53 16.33 12.53
CA ASN A 245 -0.24 15.39 11.71
C ASN A 245 0.62 14.18 11.32
N GLY A 246 0.00 13.03 11.17
CA GLY A 246 0.65 11.80 10.69
C GLY A 246 0.48 11.62 9.19
N SER A 247 1.17 10.64 8.62
CA SER A 247 1.10 10.29 7.20
C SER A 247 0.01 9.27 6.94
N GLY A 248 -0.92 9.59 6.04
CA GLY A 248 -1.91 8.70 5.48
C GLY A 248 -1.47 8.08 4.16
N CYS A 249 -2.17 7.04 3.76
CA CYS A 249 -2.11 6.45 2.43
C CYS A 249 -3.55 6.23 1.95
N HIS A 250 -4.23 7.32 1.63
CA HIS A 250 -5.63 7.26 1.26
C HIS A 250 -5.80 6.51 -0.06
N MET A 251 -6.61 5.44 -0.04
CA MET A 251 -6.83 4.59 -1.22
C MET A 251 -8.11 5.00 -1.93
N HIS A 252 -7.97 5.75 -3.02
CA HIS A 252 -9.05 5.98 -3.97
C HIS A 252 -9.31 4.73 -4.76
N GLN A 253 -10.57 4.40 -4.98
CA GLN A 253 -10.94 3.15 -5.64
C GLN A 253 -12.25 3.24 -6.41
N SER A 254 -12.33 2.47 -7.49
CA SER A 254 -13.55 2.25 -8.26
C SER A 254 -13.55 0.85 -8.87
N LEU A 255 -14.75 0.35 -9.19
CA LEU A 255 -14.95 -0.85 -10.00
C LEU A 255 -15.42 -0.43 -11.39
N VAL A 256 -14.79 -1.00 -12.40
CA VAL A 256 -15.11 -0.69 -13.81
C VAL A 256 -15.54 -1.98 -14.52
N ASP A 257 -16.64 -1.90 -15.26
CA ASP A 257 -17.04 -2.92 -16.23
C ASP A 257 -16.22 -2.71 -17.51
N ASN A 258 -15.28 -3.60 -17.80
CA ASN A 258 -14.40 -3.48 -18.97
C ASN A 258 -15.16 -3.65 -20.30
N GLY A 259 -16.21 -4.46 -20.31
CA GLY A 259 -17.02 -4.70 -21.51
C GLY A 259 -17.79 -3.46 -21.95
N ARG A 260 -18.22 -2.64 -20.98
CA ARG A 260 -18.98 -1.41 -21.21
C ARG A 260 -18.13 -0.14 -21.06
N GLY A 261 -17.00 -0.21 -20.38
CA GLY A 261 -16.21 0.96 -20.00
C GLY A 261 -16.88 1.83 -18.93
N GLU A 262 -17.79 1.26 -18.14
CA GLU A 262 -18.63 1.98 -17.18
C GLU A 262 -18.08 1.87 -15.76
N ASN A 263 -18.14 2.98 -15.02
CA ASN A 263 -17.86 3.01 -13.60
C ASN A 263 -19.08 2.47 -12.81
N LEU A 264 -18.94 1.32 -12.18
CA LEU A 264 -20.04 0.66 -11.46
C LEU A 264 -20.48 1.39 -10.18
N PHE A 265 -19.71 2.38 -9.73
CA PHE A 265 -20.08 3.17 -8.56
C PHE A 265 -20.98 4.36 -8.92
N PHE A 266 -21.14 4.68 -10.21
CA PHE A 266 -21.96 5.79 -10.67
C PHE A 266 -23.37 5.36 -11.04
N ASP A 267 -24.37 6.20 -10.67
CA ASP A 267 -25.76 6.13 -11.13
C ASP A 267 -26.30 7.55 -11.34
N GLU A 268 -26.66 7.89 -12.59
CA GLU A 268 -27.19 9.20 -12.94
C GLU A 268 -28.54 9.54 -12.29
N ASN A 269 -29.30 8.53 -11.87
CA ASN A 269 -30.60 8.68 -11.23
C ASN A 269 -30.52 8.87 -9.71
N SER A 270 -29.34 8.65 -9.12
CA SER A 270 -29.12 8.90 -7.69
C SER A 270 -28.80 10.38 -7.45
N PRO A 271 -29.39 11.00 -6.41
CA PRO A 271 -29.11 12.41 -6.06
C PRO A 271 -27.64 12.71 -5.82
N GLU A 272 -26.89 11.76 -5.25
CA GLU A 272 -25.46 11.85 -4.97
C GLU A 272 -24.60 11.27 -6.10
N GLY A 273 -25.21 10.71 -7.14
CA GLY A 273 -24.54 10.01 -8.20
C GLY A 273 -23.99 8.63 -7.81
N LEU A 274 -24.29 8.13 -6.61
CA LEU A 274 -23.84 6.83 -6.11
C LEU A 274 -24.81 5.72 -6.50
N SER A 275 -24.30 4.65 -7.09
CA SER A 275 -25.08 3.44 -7.37
C SER A 275 -25.32 2.61 -6.09
N GLU A 276 -26.31 1.69 -6.16
CA GLU A 276 -26.50 0.69 -5.08
C GLU A 276 -25.21 -0.13 -4.85
N THR A 277 -24.44 -0.41 -5.90
CA THR A 277 -23.16 -1.09 -5.78
C THR A 277 -22.17 -0.28 -4.94
N ALA A 278 -22.08 1.03 -5.15
CA ALA A 278 -21.23 1.89 -4.34
C ALA A 278 -21.66 1.94 -2.87
N ILE A 279 -22.96 2.09 -2.63
CA ILE A 279 -23.53 2.11 -1.26
C ILE A 279 -23.21 0.82 -0.52
N HIS A 280 -23.49 -0.33 -1.12
CA HIS A 280 -23.20 -1.62 -0.49
C HIS A 280 -21.69 -1.86 -0.33
N TYR A 281 -20.88 -1.39 -1.26
CA TYR A 281 -19.42 -1.47 -1.17
C TYR A 281 -18.90 -0.66 0.02
N ILE A 282 -19.42 0.55 0.25
CA ILE A 282 -19.13 1.37 1.44
C ILE A 282 -19.54 0.63 2.70
N GLY A 283 -20.74 0.00 2.71
CA GLY A 283 -21.20 -0.83 3.81
C GLY A 283 -20.22 -1.96 4.16
N GLY A 284 -19.66 -2.63 3.14
CA GLY A 284 -18.64 -3.66 3.33
C GLY A 284 -17.33 -3.12 3.91
N LEU A 285 -16.87 -1.97 3.42
CA LEU A 285 -15.67 -1.32 3.96
C LEU A 285 -15.84 -0.94 5.43
N LEU A 286 -17.00 -0.38 5.83
CA LEU A 286 -17.27 -0.02 7.22
C LEU A 286 -17.34 -1.25 8.12
N GLU A 287 -18.07 -2.28 7.71
CA GLU A 287 -18.23 -3.54 8.46
C GLU A 287 -16.86 -4.18 8.80
N HIS A 288 -15.96 -4.22 7.81
CA HIS A 288 -14.67 -4.90 7.94
C HIS A 288 -13.52 -3.99 8.35
N SER A 289 -13.75 -2.68 8.57
CA SER A 289 -12.65 -1.74 8.86
C SER A 289 -11.86 -2.08 10.11
N ARG A 290 -12.50 -2.60 11.15
CA ARG A 290 -11.79 -3.03 12.36
C ARG A 290 -10.87 -4.22 12.07
N GLY A 291 -11.37 -5.23 11.35
CA GLY A 291 -10.56 -6.39 10.93
C GLY A 291 -9.46 -6.02 9.96
N MET A 292 -9.71 -5.07 9.05
CA MET A 292 -8.69 -4.58 8.12
C MET A 292 -7.57 -3.78 8.79
N SER A 293 -7.74 -3.29 10.02
CA SER A 293 -6.74 -2.43 10.69
C SER A 293 -5.35 -3.06 10.74
N LEU A 294 -5.26 -4.37 11.01
CA LEU A 294 -3.98 -5.08 11.02
C LEU A 294 -3.27 -5.09 9.67
N VAL A 295 -4.03 -4.98 8.58
CA VAL A 295 -3.52 -5.05 7.19
C VAL A 295 -3.16 -3.66 6.67
N VAL A 296 -4.00 -2.65 6.93
CA VAL A 296 -3.86 -1.31 6.36
C VAL A 296 -3.15 -0.32 7.28
N ALA A 297 -3.04 -0.63 8.57
CA ALA A 297 -2.35 0.15 9.61
C ALA A 297 -1.53 -0.80 10.53
N PRO A 298 -0.49 -1.47 9.97
CA PRO A 298 0.07 -2.70 10.54
C PRO A 298 1.17 -2.49 11.59
N THR A 299 1.45 -1.26 12.02
CA THR A 299 2.54 -0.97 12.97
C THR A 299 2.04 -0.41 14.30
N VAL A 300 2.82 -0.54 15.36
CA VAL A 300 2.53 0.16 16.63
C VAL A 300 2.36 1.67 16.39
N ASN A 301 3.16 2.23 15.50
CA ASN A 301 3.16 3.65 15.17
C ASN A 301 1.88 4.09 14.42
N SER A 302 1.21 3.17 13.71
CA SER A 302 -0.08 3.40 13.04
C SER A 302 -1.15 3.90 14.02
N TYR A 303 -1.20 3.34 15.23
CA TYR A 303 -2.18 3.69 16.26
C TYR A 303 -1.83 4.98 17.02
N LYS A 304 -0.68 5.58 16.75
CA LYS A 304 -0.33 6.95 17.14
C LYS A 304 -0.72 7.98 16.09
N ARG A 305 -0.95 7.54 14.83
CA ARG A 305 -1.61 8.34 13.80
C ARG A 305 -3.13 8.34 13.99
N LEU A 306 -3.72 7.17 14.22
CA LEU A 306 -5.17 6.97 14.32
C LEU A 306 -5.71 7.49 15.68
N VAL A 307 -5.53 8.77 15.93
CA VAL A 307 -6.02 9.49 17.11
C VAL A 307 -6.83 10.71 16.70
N PRO A 308 -7.87 11.09 17.47
CA PRO A 308 -8.69 12.26 17.16
C PRO A 308 -7.87 13.55 17.07
N HIS A 309 -8.36 14.53 16.29
CA HIS A 309 -7.83 15.90 16.15
C HIS A 309 -6.52 16.05 15.34
N TYR A 310 -6.06 15.02 14.63
CA TYR A 310 -4.89 15.09 13.75
C TYR A 310 -5.22 14.68 12.31
N GLU A 311 -6.46 14.95 11.85
CA GLU A 311 -6.96 14.65 10.50
C GLU A 311 -6.88 13.16 10.10
N ALA A 312 -6.69 12.27 11.07
CA ALA A 312 -6.73 10.83 10.88
C ALA A 312 -8.12 10.29 11.24
N PRO A 313 -8.70 9.41 10.42
CA PRO A 313 -10.03 8.86 10.68
C PRO A 313 -9.96 7.84 11.82
N VAL A 314 -10.89 7.96 12.77
CA VAL A 314 -11.01 7.02 13.89
C VAL A 314 -12.40 6.43 14.03
N TYR A 315 -13.43 7.09 13.45
CA TYR A 315 -14.83 6.72 13.57
C TYR A 315 -15.32 5.99 12.33
N LEU A 316 -16.09 4.92 12.51
CA LEU A 316 -16.63 4.08 11.43
C LEU A 316 -17.82 4.79 10.76
N CYS A 317 -17.55 5.82 9.97
CA CYS A 317 -18.55 6.60 9.26
C CYS A 317 -18.08 6.95 7.83
N TRP A 318 -19.03 7.35 7.01
CA TRP A 318 -18.78 7.82 5.65
C TRP A 318 -19.45 9.15 5.38
N GLY A 319 -19.01 9.88 4.36
CA GLY A 319 -19.63 11.14 3.99
C GLY A 319 -19.19 11.71 2.66
N LEU A 320 -20.06 12.54 2.08
CA LEU A 320 -19.82 13.25 0.82
C LEU A 320 -18.93 14.47 1.11
N GLY A 321 -17.76 14.50 0.47
CA GLY A 321 -16.77 15.57 0.63
C GLY A 321 -16.14 15.67 2.04
N ASN A 322 -16.58 14.89 3.01
CA ASN A 322 -16.18 14.98 4.42
C ASN A 322 -14.80 14.34 4.68
N ARG A 323 -13.78 15.17 4.90
CA ARG A 323 -12.41 14.74 5.18
C ARG A 323 -12.19 14.20 6.60
N SER A 324 -13.16 14.33 7.50
CA SER A 324 -13.07 13.75 8.85
C SER A 324 -13.63 12.33 8.94
N ALA A 325 -14.36 11.87 7.91
CA ALA A 325 -14.92 10.52 7.84
C ALA A 325 -13.86 9.48 7.46
N LEU A 326 -14.08 8.22 7.83
CA LEU A 326 -13.23 7.08 7.45
C LEU A 326 -13.31 6.79 5.95
N ILE A 327 -14.52 6.92 5.40
CA ILE A 327 -14.77 6.78 3.97
C ILE A 327 -15.32 8.09 3.45
N ARG A 328 -14.62 8.68 2.50
CA ARG A 328 -15.02 9.93 1.87
C ARG A 328 -15.38 9.68 0.41
N ILE A 329 -16.43 10.31 -0.05
CA ILE A 329 -16.77 10.37 -1.47
C ILE A 329 -16.33 11.75 -1.99
N PRO A 330 -15.24 11.83 -2.74
CA PRO A 330 -14.81 13.10 -3.33
C PRO A 330 -15.86 13.65 -4.29
N ILE A 331 -16.05 14.96 -4.28
CA ILE A 331 -16.95 15.63 -5.22
C ILE A 331 -16.41 15.45 -6.65
N TYR A 332 -17.26 15.08 -7.58
CA TYR A 332 -16.97 15.05 -9.00
C TYR A 332 -17.77 16.16 -9.73
N TYR A 333 -17.30 16.54 -10.91
CA TYR A 333 -17.97 17.57 -11.71
C TYR A 333 -18.89 16.91 -12.78
N PRO A 334 -20.01 17.54 -13.12
CA PRO A 334 -20.87 17.06 -14.21
C PRO A 334 -20.06 16.81 -15.50
N GLY A 335 -20.29 15.69 -16.16
CA GLY A 335 -19.52 15.24 -17.33
C GLY A 335 -18.20 14.53 -16.96
N LYS A 336 -18.00 14.22 -15.69
CA LYS A 336 -16.84 13.46 -15.16
C LYS A 336 -17.29 12.26 -14.31
N GLU A 337 -18.31 11.58 -14.74
CA GLU A 337 -18.93 10.43 -14.04
C GLU A 337 -17.90 9.29 -13.81
N SER A 338 -17.01 9.11 -14.77
CA SER A 338 -15.90 8.14 -14.65
C SER A 338 -14.92 8.48 -13.51
N ALA A 339 -14.95 9.70 -12.98
CA ALA A 339 -14.09 10.13 -11.86
C ALA A 339 -14.73 9.89 -10.48
N LEU A 340 -15.99 9.45 -10.42
CA LEU A 340 -16.62 9.08 -9.16
C LEU A 340 -15.87 7.91 -8.54
N ARG A 341 -15.52 8.03 -7.27
CA ARG A 341 -14.69 7.08 -6.55
C ARG A 341 -14.94 7.13 -5.07
N ILE A 342 -14.57 6.07 -4.39
CA ILE A 342 -14.57 5.95 -2.93
C ILE A 342 -13.14 6.17 -2.45
N GLU A 343 -12.93 7.06 -1.49
CA GLU A 343 -11.65 7.28 -0.81
C GLU A 343 -11.70 6.62 0.57
N TYR A 344 -10.93 5.57 0.74
CA TYR A 344 -10.75 4.90 2.03
C TYR A 344 -9.52 5.47 2.74
N ARG A 345 -9.75 6.19 3.85
CA ARG A 345 -8.74 7.03 4.51
C ARG A 345 -8.00 6.34 5.66
N HIS A 346 -8.39 5.11 5.97
CA HIS A 346 -7.78 4.30 7.03
C HIS A 346 -6.30 3.98 6.79
N PRO A 347 -5.91 3.52 5.59
CA PRO A 347 -4.55 3.04 5.36
C PRO A 347 -3.49 4.09 5.66
N ASP A 348 -2.34 3.63 6.10
CA ASP A 348 -1.13 4.43 6.20
C ASP A 348 -0.01 3.86 5.32
N PRO A 349 1.07 4.62 5.05
CA PRO A 349 2.10 4.20 4.13
C PRO A 349 2.91 2.99 4.60
N SER A 350 2.77 2.54 5.85
CA SER A 350 3.46 1.33 6.35
C SER A 350 2.82 0.03 5.88
N CYS A 351 1.59 0.09 5.33
CA CYS A 351 0.91 -1.11 4.85
C CYS A 351 1.63 -1.80 3.68
N ASN A 352 1.40 -3.10 3.56
CA ASN A 352 1.72 -3.84 2.37
C ASN A 352 0.68 -3.52 1.29
N PRO A 353 1.03 -2.85 0.17
CA PRO A 353 0.06 -2.38 -0.81
C PRO A 353 -0.72 -3.50 -1.50
N TYR A 354 -0.13 -4.68 -1.62
CA TYR A 354 -0.77 -5.84 -2.24
C TYR A 354 -1.83 -6.43 -1.31
N LEU A 355 -1.47 -6.66 -0.03
CA LEU A 355 -2.40 -7.18 0.97
C LEU A 355 -3.52 -6.19 1.26
N ALA A 356 -3.19 -4.89 1.37
CA ALA A 356 -4.17 -3.84 1.59
C ALA A 356 -5.19 -3.78 0.44
N SER A 357 -4.73 -3.79 -0.82
CA SER A 357 -5.61 -3.76 -1.99
C SER A 357 -6.51 -5.01 -2.06
N ALA A 358 -5.98 -6.19 -1.76
CA ALA A 358 -6.75 -7.43 -1.76
C ALA A 358 -7.83 -7.43 -0.66
N ALA A 359 -7.46 -7.03 0.57
CA ALA A 359 -8.40 -6.96 1.70
C ALA A 359 -9.51 -5.92 1.46
N ILE A 360 -9.16 -4.72 1.02
CA ILE A 360 -10.11 -3.63 0.71
C ILE A 360 -11.11 -4.09 -0.35
N LEU A 361 -10.64 -4.69 -1.45
CA LEU A 361 -11.51 -5.16 -2.50
C LEU A 361 -12.47 -6.26 -2.01
N LYS A 362 -11.95 -7.26 -1.29
CA LYS A 362 -12.79 -8.38 -0.79
C LYS A 362 -13.79 -7.91 0.26
N ALA A 363 -13.43 -6.96 1.12
CA ALA A 363 -14.35 -6.33 2.07
C ALA A 363 -15.49 -5.58 1.36
N GLY A 364 -15.17 -4.75 0.38
CA GLY A 364 -16.17 -4.03 -0.41
C GLY A 364 -17.09 -4.98 -1.19
N LEU A 365 -16.55 -6.02 -1.82
CA LEU A 365 -17.34 -7.04 -2.53
C LEU A 365 -18.21 -7.88 -1.60
N ASP A 366 -17.80 -8.13 -0.36
CA ASP A 366 -18.67 -8.77 0.64
C ASP A 366 -19.87 -7.89 0.95
N GLY A 367 -19.67 -6.58 1.08
CA GLY A 367 -20.74 -5.62 1.24
C GLY A 367 -21.75 -5.64 0.09
N VAL A 368 -21.26 -5.66 -1.16
CA VAL A 368 -22.11 -5.78 -2.36
C VAL A 368 -22.89 -7.11 -2.35
N ARG A 369 -22.21 -8.22 -2.06
CA ARG A 369 -22.83 -9.55 -2.02
C ARG A 369 -23.94 -9.65 -0.95
N ARG A 370 -23.68 -9.11 0.25
CA ARG A 370 -24.60 -9.15 1.40
C ARG A 370 -25.60 -7.99 1.39
N LYS A 371 -25.47 -7.04 0.48
CA LYS A 371 -26.26 -5.79 0.42
C LYS A 371 -26.22 -5.02 1.74
N LEU A 372 -24.99 -4.81 2.26
CA LEU A 372 -24.81 -4.10 3.52
C LEU A 372 -25.17 -2.63 3.36
N ASP A 373 -25.88 -2.11 4.36
CA ASP A 373 -26.25 -0.69 4.46
C ASP A 373 -25.20 0.06 5.29
N PRO A 374 -24.52 1.08 4.74
CA PRO A 374 -23.55 1.87 5.48
C PRO A 374 -24.18 2.86 6.47
N GLY A 375 -25.51 2.97 6.51
CA GLY A 375 -26.24 4.02 7.22
C GLY A 375 -26.14 5.40 6.53
N GLU A 376 -26.65 6.43 7.18
CA GLU A 376 -26.68 7.78 6.63
C GLU A 376 -25.27 8.41 6.53
N PRO A 377 -25.00 9.20 5.49
CA PRO A 377 -23.74 9.92 5.36
C PRO A 377 -23.63 11.04 6.42
N VAL A 378 -22.42 11.23 6.94
CA VAL A 378 -22.12 12.28 7.92
C VAL A 378 -21.59 13.53 7.21
N TYR A 379 -22.29 14.64 7.37
CA TYR A 379 -21.93 15.92 6.75
C TYR A 379 -21.12 16.83 7.69
N GLU A 380 -21.20 16.60 9.00
CA GLU A 380 -20.54 17.40 10.02
C GLU A 380 -19.09 16.91 10.27
N ASN A 381 -18.27 17.82 10.77
CA ASN A 381 -16.91 17.44 11.18
C ASN A 381 -16.99 16.55 12.44
N VAL A 382 -16.69 15.27 12.29
CA VAL A 382 -16.80 14.28 13.38
C VAL A 382 -15.88 14.57 14.58
N TYR A 383 -14.83 15.37 14.41
CA TYR A 383 -13.94 15.77 15.51
C TYR A 383 -14.57 16.84 16.43
N HIS A 384 -15.64 17.48 15.99
CA HIS A 384 -16.38 18.49 16.78
C HIS A 384 -17.61 17.90 17.46
N LEU A 385 -17.97 16.65 17.14
CA LEU A 385 -19.06 15.97 17.84
C LEU A 385 -18.61 15.72 19.29
N LYS A 386 -19.41 16.28 20.22
CA LYS A 386 -19.11 16.31 21.64
C LYS A 386 -19.16 14.93 22.21
N ASP A 387 -18.51 14.20 22.74
CA ASP A 387 -18.59 12.92 23.43
C ASP A 387 -18.59 11.72 22.47
N ALA A 388 -17.39 11.12 22.30
CA ALA A 388 -17.22 9.91 21.47
C ALA A 388 -18.10 8.72 21.92
N GLU A 389 -18.60 8.75 23.16
CA GLU A 389 -19.48 7.73 23.73
C GLU A 389 -20.94 7.82 23.23
N ASP A 390 -21.34 8.99 22.72
CA ASP A 390 -22.70 9.24 22.21
C ASP A 390 -22.81 9.14 20.68
N LEU A 391 -21.71 8.84 19.98
CA LEU A 391 -21.74 8.73 18.52
C LEU A 391 -22.42 7.43 18.09
N PRO A 392 -23.29 7.46 17.06
CA PRO A 392 -24.03 6.29 16.59
C PRO A 392 -23.15 5.26 15.84
N PHE A 393 -21.86 5.52 15.72
CA PHE A 393 -20.91 4.68 14.98
C PHE A 393 -19.72 4.27 15.85
N GLY A 394 -19.21 3.07 15.63
CA GLY A 394 -18.06 2.52 16.35
C GLY A 394 -16.73 3.22 16.01
N THR A 395 -15.67 2.75 16.62
CA THR A 395 -14.30 3.24 16.41
C THR A 395 -13.38 2.15 15.87
N LEU A 396 -12.30 2.57 15.22
CA LEU A 396 -11.19 1.71 14.89
C LEU A 396 -10.48 1.21 16.17
N PRO A 397 -9.67 0.12 16.10
CA PRO A 397 -8.82 -0.31 17.21
C PRO A 397 -7.91 0.81 17.72
N GLY A 398 -7.70 0.87 19.02
CA GLY A 398 -6.85 1.89 19.67
C GLY A 398 -5.38 1.53 19.76
N ASN A 399 -5.01 0.28 19.47
CA ASN A 399 -3.63 -0.22 19.48
C ASN A 399 -3.48 -1.46 18.60
N LEU A 400 -2.22 -1.88 18.39
CA LEU A 400 -1.92 -3.04 17.55
C LEU A 400 -2.48 -4.35 18.11
N GLY A 401 -2.57 -4.50 19.44
CA GLY A 401 -3.16 -5.68 20.07
C GLY A 401 -4.64 -5.83 19.74
N GLU A 402 -5.43 -4.76 19.90
CA GLU A 402 -6.85 -4.74 19.51
C GLU A 402 -7.05 -5.00 18.01
N ALA A 403 -6.13 -4.51 17.16
CA ALA A 403 -6.21 -4.77 15.72
C ALA A 403 -5.94 -6.24 15.38
N ILE A 404 -5.04 -6.90 16.09
CA ILE A 404 -4.80 -8.35 15.95
C ILE A 404 -6.05 -9.13 16.34
N GLU A 405 -6.71 -8.77 17.45
CA GLU A 405 -7.96 -9.40 17.89
C GLU A 405 -9.07 -9.22 16.86
N ALA A 406 -9.31 -7.97 16.43
CA ALA A 406 -10.32 -7.65 15.43
C ALA A 406 -10.06 -8.36 14.07
N PHE A 407 -8.80 -8.48 13.65
CA PHE A 407 -8.44 -9.24 12.44
C PHE A 407 -8.78 -10.72 12.58
N THR A 408 -8.43 -11.36 13.71
CA THR A 408 -8.66 -12.79 13.91
C THR A 408 -10.15 -13.16 13.98
N GLU A 409 -11.00 -12.21 14.37
CA GLU A 409 -12.46 -12.37 14.41
C GLU A 409 -13.13 -12.15 13.05
N ASP A 410 -12.50 -11.41 12.14
CA ASP A 410 -13.05 -11.08 10.82
C ASP A 410 -12.71 -12.14 9.78
N ARG A 411 -13.63 -13.09 9.58
CA ARG A 411 -13.45 -14.20 8.63
C ARG A 411 -13.26 -13.72 7.19
N VAL A 412 -13.91 -12.65 6.77
CA VAL A 412 -13.82 -12.15 5.39
C VAL A 412 -12.42 -11.65 5.11
N VAL A 413 -11.83 -10.88 6.03
CA VAL A 413 -10.46 -10.36 5.88
C VAL A 413 -9.43 -11.49 5.97
N VAL A 414 -9.58 -12.42 6.92
CA VAL A 414 -8.71 -13.61 7.04
C VAL A 414 -8.74 -14.47 5.78
N GLU A 415 -9.94 -14.76 5.25
CA GLU A 415 -10.10 -15.53 4.01
C GLU A 415 -9.54 -14.78 2.79
N ALA A 416 -9.66 -13.47 2.75
CA ALA A 416 -9.10 -12.63 1.67
C ALA A 416 -7.57 -12.75 1.56
N LEU A 417 -6.86 -12.87 2.69
CA LEU A 417 -5.40 -13.05 2.73
C LEU A 417 -4.96 -14.52 2.63
N GLY A 418 -5.88 -15.45 2.89
CA GLY A 418 -5.57 -16.87 2.99
C GLY A 418 -4.85 -17.24 4.29
N LYS A 419 -4.85 -18.54 4.58
CA LYS A 419 -4.37 -19.07 5.86
C LYS A 419 -2.91 -18.71 6.16
N HIS A 420 -2.02 -18.96 5.20
CA HIS A 420 -0.57 -18.78 5.40
C HIS A 420 -0.22 -17.32 5.79
N ILE A 421 -0.64 -16.37 4.96
CA ILE A 421 -0.36 -14.94 5.20
C ILE A 421 -1.01 -14.47 6.50
N SER A 422 -2.25 -14.88 6.77
CA SER A 422 -2.97 -14.48 7.98
C SER A 422 -2.28 -14.95 9.25
N GLU A 423 -1.88 -16.23 9.32
CA GLU A 423 -1.17 -16.80 10.47
C GLU A 423 0.19 -16.13 10.67
N ALA A 424 0.97 -15.98 9.58
CA ALA A 424 2.28 -15.33 9.63
C ALA A 424 2.20 -13.84 10.04
N LEU A 425 1.19 -13.12 9.54
CA LEU A 425 0.97 -11.71 9.89
C LEU A 425 0.62 -11.57 11.37
N VAL A 426 -0.33 -12.36 11.88
CA VAL A 426 -0.71 -12.37 13.31
C VAL A 426 0.48 -12.70 14.20
N GLU A 427 1.25 -13.72 13.87
CA GLU A 427 2.43 -14.11 14.66
C GLU A 427 3.47 -13.00 14.71
N GLN A 428 3.82 -12.41 13.56
CA GLN A 428 4.81 -11.34 13.50
C GLN A 428 4.35 -10.08 14.25
N LYS A 429 3.07 -9.68 14.06
CA LYS A 429 2.56 -8.46 14.68
C LYS A 429 2.35 -8.61 16.19
N ARG A 430 2.03 -9.81 16.65
CA ARG A 430 1.99 -10.09 18.08
C ARG A 430 3.39 -9.98 18.70
N ARG A 431 4.41 -10.57 18.08
CA ARG A 431 5.81 -10.42 18.55
C ARG A 431 6.26 -8.96 18.53
N GLU A 432 5.95 -8.21 17.47
CA GLU A 432 6.26 -6.78 17.33
C GLU A 432 5.65 -5.97 18.50
N PHE A 433 4.38 -6.20 18.82
CA PHE A 433 3.70 -5.50 19.91
C PHE A 433 4.26 -5.90 21.29
N GLU A 434 4.52 -7.19 21.52
CA GLU A 434 5.14 -7.67 22.74
C GLU A 434 6.54 -7.07 22.96
N ASP A 435 7.37 -7.02 21.91
CA ASP A 435 8.71 -6.45 21.98
C ASP A 435 8.68 -4.94 22.22
N TYR A 436 7.70 -4.24 21.62
CA TYR A 436 7.44 -2.84 21.94
C TYR A 436 7.11 -2.65 23.42
N LEU A 437 6.15 -3.40 23.95
CA LEU A 437 5.75 -3.29 25.36
C LEU A 437 6.89 -3.65 26.33
N LYS A 438 7.69 -4.67 26.03
CA LYS A 438 8.89 -5.03 26.84
C LYS A 438 9.91 -3.90 26.87
N SER A 439 10.08 -3.18 25.75
CA SER A 439 11.10 -2.12 25.62
C SER A 439 10.66 -0.77 26.17
N THR A 440 9.36 -0.47 26.13
CA THR A 440 8.84 0.88 26.38
C THR A 440 7.87 0.95 27.57
N GLY A 441 7.34 -0.18 28.01
CA GLY A 441 6.31 -0.28 29.06
C GLY A 441 4.89 -0.29 28.49
N GLU A 442 3.92 0.01 29.34
CA GLU A 442 2.48 -0.06 29.02
C GLU A 442 2.10 0.93 27.91
N TRP A 443 1.18 0.53 27.05
CA TRP A 443 0.70 1.33 25.92
C TRP A 443 0.13 2.68 26.36
N GLU A 444 -0.66 2.72 27.42
CA GLU A 444 -1.32 3.92 27.96
C GLU A 444 -0.33 5.02 28.34
N LYS A 445 0.90 4.64 28.71
CA LYS A 445 1.99 5.56 29.07
C LYS A 445 2.77 6.07 27.86
N THR A 446 2.71 5.34 26.75
CA THR A 446 3.56 5.59 25.57
C THR A 446 2.78 5.98 24.32
N CYS A 447 1.44 5.80 24.30
CA CYS A 447 0.59 6.08 23.16
C CYS A 447 0.62 7.54 22.67
N ARG A 448 1.04 8.48 23.55
CA ARG A 448 1.13 9.93 23.26
C ARG A 448 2.58 10.43 23.13
N THR A 449 3.49 9.57 22.71
CA THR A 449 4.90 9.93 22.48
C THR A 449 5.50 9.04 21.41
N ILE A 450 6.52 9.52 20.68
CA ILE A 450 7.26 8.67 19.75
C ILE A 450 8.49 8.16 20.49
N THR A 451 8.58 6.85 20.62
CA THR A 451 9.64 6.21 21.39
C THR A 451 10.89 5.99 20.54
N ARG A 452 12.02 5.81 21.21
CA ARG A 452 13.27 5.45 20.54
C ARG A 452 13.14 4.10 19.81
N TRP A 453 12.40 3.16 20.37
CA TRP A 453 12.12 1.87 19.75
C TRP A 453 11.44 2.02 18.37
N GLU A 454 10.45 2.93 18.24
CA GLU A 454 9.78 3.19 16.97
C GLU A 454 10.73 3.79 15.92
N ILE A 455 11.58 4.74 16.34
CA ILE A 455 12.57 5.35 15.45
C ILE A 455 13.57 4.29 14.95
N GLU A 456 14.06 3.41 15.81
CA GLU A 456 15.00 2.36 15.45
C GLU A 456 14.38 1.29 14.55
N ASN A 457 13.09 0.99 14.71
CA ASN A 457 12.41 -0.07 13.96
C ASN A 457 11.67 0.41 12.70
N TYR A 458 11.24 1.67 12.63
CA TYR A 458 10.39 2.12 11.53
C TYR A 458 10.98 3.22 10.66
N LEU A 459 11.86 4.10 11.17
CA LEU A 459 12.28 5.33 10.47
C LEU A 459 12.69 5.11 9.02
N VAL A 460 13.50 4.11 8.77
CA VAL A 460 14.01 3.80 7.41
C VAL A 460 13.42 2.54 6.82
N GLN A 461 12.80 1.71 7.65
CA GLN A 461 12.32 0.38 7.24
C GLN A 461 10.93 0.43 6.60
N VAL A 462 10.10 1.38 7.02
CA VAL A 462 8.74 1.58 6.50
C VAL A 462 8.72 2.41 5.24
#